data_ad6e79c76309fa654c5b734481e50886
#
_entry.id   ad6e79c76309fa654c5b734481e50886
#
_cell.length_a   1.000
_cell.length_b   1.000
_cell.length_c   1.000
_cell.angle_alpha   90.00
_cell.angle_beta   90.00
_cell.angle_gamma   90.00
#
_symmetry.space_group_name_H-M   'P 1'
#
loop_
_entity.id
_entity.type
_entity.pdbx_description
1 polymer ?
#
loop_
_entity_poly.entity_id
_entity_poly.type
_entity_poly.pdbx_seq_one_letter_code
_entity_poly.pdbx_strand_id
1 'polypeptide(L)'
;MRVELAKLHDQLNATMIYVTHDQTEAMTLADDIVVLDQGIVSQKGSPLKLYNEPENLFVGGFIGSPKMNFINSKVISANSSGTEVEISGQGKIIIPKTSDNVSAGDSLKIGIRPEHILINGTEKCWESKVFVIEKLGSSTFLYLEKEGEPLVVQTDGASKVNVGDNLSLSFDLNKCHLFDSNNLAFK
;
A
#
# COMPACT_ATOMS: atom_id res chain seq x y z
N MET A 1 15.10 17.51 -16.24
CA MET A 1 15.80 16.25 -16.54
C MET A 1 14.83 15.10 -16.91
N ARG A 2 13.86 14.66 -16.05
CA ARG A 2 12.92 13.56 -16.40
C ARG A 2 12.14 13.78 -17.70
N VAL A 3 11.56 14.95 -17.90
CA VAL A 3 10.81 15.32 -19.13
C VAL A 3 11.70 15.29 -20.38
N GLU A 4 12.95 15.65 -20.26
CA GLU A 4 13.92 15.63 -21.36
C GLU A 4 14.32 14.20 -21.74
N LEU A 5 14.50 13.31 -20.72
CA LEU A 5 14.75 11.89 -20.95
C LEU A 5 13.57 11.21 -21.65
N ALA A 6 12.33 11.51 -21.21
CA ALA A 6 11.13 10.97 -21.86
C ALA A 6 11.04 11.43 -23.33
N LYS A 7 11.28 12.73 -23.62
CA LYS A 7 11.31 13.24 -24.99
C LYS A 7 12.40 12.60 -25.84
N LEU A 8 13.58 12.39 -25.26
CA LEU A 8 14.69 11.74 -25.96
C LEU A 8 14.35 10.28 -26.30
N HIS A 9 13.74 9.55 -25.36
CA HIS A 9 13.26 8.19 -25.60
C HIS A 9 12.27 8.13 -26.77
N ASP A 10 11.25 8.99 -26.75
CA ASP A 10 10.25 9.08 -27.83
C ASP A 10 10.89 9.40 -29.19
N GLN A 11 11.90 10.28 -29.22
CA GLN A 11 12.58 10.66 -30.45
C GLN A 11 13.46 9.55 -31.01
N LEU A 12 14.15 8.81 -30.15
CA LEU A 12 15.08 7.78 -30.58
C LEU A 12 14.38 6.46 -30.93
N ASN A 13 13.17 6.22 -30.43
CA ASN A 13 12.44 4.97 -30.58
C ASN A 13 13.30 3.73 -30.29
N ALA A 14 14.17 3.82 -29.28
CA ALA A 14 15.16 2.84 -28.93
C ALA A 14 14.82 2.19 -27.58
N THR A 15 15.20 0.92 -27.40
CA THR A 15 15.13 0.30 -26.09
C THR A 15 16.18 0.92 -25.17
N MET A 16 15.73 1.54 -24.07
CA MET A 16 16.58 2.16 -23.06
C MET A 16 16.49 1.39 -21.76
N ILE A 17 17.62 1.12 -21.14
CA ILE A 17 17.68 0.55 -19.78
C ILE A 17 18.16 1.66 -18.85
N TYR A 18 17.32 1.97 -17.84
CA TYR A 18 17.62 2.98 -16.85
C TYR A 18 17.62 2.35 -15.45
N VAL A 19 18.69 2.53 -14.70
CA VAL A 19 18.82 2.03 -13.34
C VAL A 19 18.70 3.20 -12.37
N THR A 20 17.73 3.12 -11.48
CA THR A 20 17.47 4.16 -10.47
C THR A 20 17.01 3.53 -9.16
N HIS A 21 17.19 4.24 -8.07
CA HIS A 21 16.56 3.97 -6.78
C HIS A 21 15.41 4.97 -6.49
N ASP A 22 15.18 5.93 -7.39
CA ASP A 22 14.08 6.90 -7.27
C ASP A 22 12.80 6.30 -7.89
N GLN A 23 11.82 6.04 -7.02
CA GLN A 23 10.54 5.48 -7.43
C GLN A 23 9.78 6.40 -8.40
N THR A 24 9.89 7.73 -8.23
CA THR A 24 9.21 8.69 -9.11
C THR A 24 9.78 8.62 -10.52
N GLU A 25 11.10 8.44 -10.64
CA GLU A 25 11.73 8.23 -11.96
C GLU A 25 11.26 6.92 -12.59
N ALA A 26 11.31 5.82 -11.85
CA ALA A 26 10.85 4.52 -12.34
C ALA A 26 9.38 4.56 -12.79
N MET A 27 8.50 5.13 -11.95
CA MET A 27 7.05 5.19 -12.22
C MET A 27 6.68 6.11 -13.39
N THR A 28 7.51 7.12 -13.70
CA THR A 28 7.19 8.13 -14.71
C THR A 28 7.88 7.91 -16.05
N LEU A 29 9.00 7.20 -16.08
CA LEU A 29 9.81 7.04 -17.29
C LEU A 29 9.68 5.66 -17.93
N ALA A 30 9.36 4.63 -17.16
CA ALA A 30 9.42 3.26 -17.64
C ALA A 30 8.09 2.78 -18.24
N ASP A 31 8.16 2.04 -19.33
CA ASP A 31 7.08 1.17 -19.80
C ASP A 31 6.99 -0.09 -18.94
N ASP A 32 8.14 -0.67 -18.61
CA ASP A 32 8.29 -1.83 -17.75
C ASP A 32 9.31 -1.55 -16.64
N ILE A 33 8.93 -1.83 -15.40
CA ILE A 33 9.82 -1.80 -14.23
C ILE A 33 10.22 -3.22 -13.87
N VAL A 34 11.50 -3.42 -13.58
CA VAL A 34 12.01 -4.64 -12.96
C VAL A 34 12.49 -4.31 -11.55
N VAL A 35 11.78 -4.82 -10.55
CA VAL A 35 12.16 -4.66 -9.14
C VAL A 35 13.08 -5.78 -8.73
N LEU A 36 14.26 -5.43 -8.24
CA LEU A 36 15.26 -6.36 -7.73
C LEU A 36 15.30 -6.35 -6.20
N ASP A 37 15.26 -7.53 -5.60
CA ASP A 37 15.48 -7.74 -4.17
C ASP A 37 16.64 -8.72 -4.00
N GLN A 38 17.70 -8.32 -3.31
CA GLN A 38 18.91 -9.12 -3.06
C GLN A 38 19.50 -9.79 -4.33
N GLY A 39 19.43 -9.09 -5.48
CA GLY A 39 19.95 -9.58 -6.76
C GLY A 39 19.00 -10.51 -7.52
N ILE A 40 17.81 -10.76 -7.01
CA ILE A 40 16.77 -11.58 -7.65
C ILE A 40 15.65 -10.68 -8.14
N VAL A 41 15.07 -11.01 -9.31
CA VAL A 41 13.87 -10.30 -9.82
C VAL A 41 12.70 -10.63 -8.90
N SER A 42 12.22 -9.61 -8.17
CA SER A 42 11.08 -9.74 -7.26
C SER A 42 9.75 -9.62 -7.99
N GLN A 43 9.65 -8.67 -8.93
CA GLN A 43 8.50 -8.52 -9.82
C GLN A 43 8.90 -7.73 -11.06
N LYS A 44 8.23 -8.00 -12.19
CA LYS A 44 8.31 -7.22 -13.43
C LYS A 44 6.94 -6.84 -13.92
N GLY A 45 6.78 -5.63 -14.47
CA GLY A 45 5.56 -5.19 -15.15
C GLY A 45 5.48 -3.68 -15.31
N SER A 46 4.35 -3.21 -15.84
CA SER A 46 4.10 -1.77 -15.96
C SER A 46 4.04 -1.09 -14.59
N PRO A 47 4.35 0.21 -14.49
CA PRO A 47 4.31 0.95 -13.24
C PRO A 47 3.01 0.78 -12.46
N LEU A 48 1.87 0.93 -13.12
CA LEU A 48 0.55 0.79 -12.50
C LEU A 48 0.27 -0.65 -12.04
N LYS A 49 0.79 -1.66 -12.75
CA LYS A 49 0.66 -3.05 -12.31
C LYS A 49 1.40 -3.29 -11.00
N LEU A 50 2.65 -2.84 -10.89
CA LEU A 50 3.42 -3.00 -9.66
C LEU A 50 2.79 -2.25 -8.47
N TYR A 51 2.19 -1.09 -8.76
CA TYR A 51 1.52 -0.28 -7.74
C TYR A 51 0.22 -0.92 -7.23
N ASN A 52 -0.62 -1.37 -8.17
CA ASN A 52 -1.96 -1.89 -7.84
C ASN A 52 -1.97 -3.38 -7.51
N GLU A 53 -1.00 -4.16 -8.01
CA GLU A 53 -0.96 -5.61 -7.91
C GLU A 53 0.44 -6.08 -7.49
N PRO A 54 0.95 -5.65 -6.33
CA PRO A 54 2.24 -6.13 -5.85
C PRO A 54 2.16 -7.63 -5.57
N GLU A 55 3.13 -8.40 -6.09
CA GLU A 55 3.16 -9.85 -5.91
C GLU A 55 3.68 -10.28 -4.53
N ASN A 56 4.33 -9.36 -3.83
CA ASN A 56 4.84 -9.62 -2.49
C ASN A 56 4.97 -8.34 -1.65
N LEU A 57 5.24 -8.53 -0.36
CA LEU A 57 5.36 -7.47 0.63
C LEU A 57 6.47 -6.46 0.27
N PHE A 58 7.60 -6.95 -0.27
CA PHE A 58 8.72 -6.09 -0.63
C PHE A 58 8.30 -5.09 -1.72
N VAL A 59 7.70 -5.57 -2.81
CA VAL A 59 7.23 -4.68 -3.90
C VAL A 59 6.16 -3.72 -3.39
N GLY A 60 5.20 -4.19 -2.59
CA GLY A 60 4.16 -3.34 -1.99
C GLY A 60 4.73 -2.20 -1.14
N GLY A 61 5.79 -2.49 -0.39
CA GLY A 61 6.47 -1.49 0.45
C GLY A 61 7.49 -0.64 -0.29
N PHE A 62 8.03 -1.14 -1.43
CA PHE A 62 9.03 -0.44 -2.22
C PHE A 62 8.40 0.53 -3.22
N ILE A 63 7.30 0.16 -3.87
CA ILE A 63 6.62 0.98 -4.88
C ILE A 63 5.54 1.84 -4.22
N GLY A 64 5.67 3.15 -4.35
CA GLY A 64 4.75 4.17 -3.83
C GLY A 64 5.35 5.05 -2.74
N SER A 65 5.04 6.35 -2.80
CA SER A 65 5.47 7.35 -1.80
C SER A 65 4.28 8.20 -1.38
N PRO A 66 3.85 8.10 -0.11
CA PRO A 66 4.35 7.20 0.94
C PRO A 66 4.17 5.72 0.62
N LYS A 67 4.93 4.86 1.31
CA LYS A 67 4.82 3.41 1.14
C LYS A 67 3.46 2.87 1.61
N MET A 68 3.11 1.66 1.15
CA MET A 68 1.94 0.93 1.62
C MET A 68 2.02 0.70 3.14
N ASN A 69 0.90 0.87 3.82
CA ASN A 69 0.77 0.49 5.22
C ASN A 69 0.66 -1.04 5.33
N PHE A 70 1.35 -1.62 6.30
CA PHE A 70 1.24 -3.03 6.64
C PHE A 70 0.70 -3.20 8.06
N ILE A 71 -0.34 -4.02 8.20
CA ILE A 71 -1.04 -4.25 9.44
C ILE A 71 -1.08 -5.75 9.72
N ASN A 72 -0.56 -6.16 10.87
CA ASN A 72 -0.61 -7.56 11.28
C ASN A 72 -2.06 -7.96 11.60
N SER A 73 -2.46 -9.12 11.14
CA SER A 73 -3.79 -9.66 11.35
C SER A 73 -3.77 -11.19 11.48
N LYS A 74 -4.86 -11.76 11.98
CA LYS A 74 -5.10 -13.21 12.04
C LYS A 74 -6.33 -13.58 11.25
N VAL A 75 -6.26 -14.68 10.53
CA VAL A 75 -7.41 -15.25 9.82
C VAL A 75 -8.41 -15.80 10.82
N ILE A 76 -9.67 -15.42 10.66
CA ILE A 76 -10.80 -16.02 11.36
C ILE A 76 -11.44 -17.09 10.49
N SER A 77 -11.74 -16.73 9.24
CA SER A 77 -12.33 -17.62 8.25
C SER A 77 -11.96 -17.18 6.84
N ALA A 78 -11.94 -18.11 5.90
CA ALA A 78 -11.78 -17.82 4.48
C ALA A 78 -12.84 -18.61 3.70
N ASN A 79 -13.54 -17.95 2.79
CA ASN A 79 -14.58 -18.53 1.96
C ASN A 79 -14.67 -17.80 0.60
N SER A 80 -15.61 -18.18 -0.24
CA SER A 80 -15.77 -17.59 -1.59
C SER A 80 -16.08 -16.09 -1.59
N SER A 81 -16.52 -15.52 -0.46
CA SER A 81 -16.82 -14.09 -0.34
C SER A 81 -15.59 -13.27 0.08
N GLY A 82 -14.52 -13.91 0.56
CA GLY A 82 -13.31 -13.25 1.02
C GLY A 82 -12.70 -13.92 2.25
N THR A 83 -11.68 -13.26 2.78
CA THR A 83 -11.00 -13.65 4.01
C THR A 83 -11.37 -12.71 5.14
N GLU A 84 -11.99 -13.24 6.19
CA GLU A 84 -12.25 -12.52 7.43
C GLU A 84 -11.00 -12.55 8.29
N VAL A 85 -10.53 -11.37 8.67
CA VAL A 85 -9.34 -11.20 9.49
C VAL A 85 -9.64 -10.37 10.73
N GLU A 86 -8.97 -10.69 11.81
CA GLU A 86 -8.97 -9.92 13.06
C GLU A 86 -7.71 -9.06 13.15
N ILE A 87 -7.91 -7.78 13.36
CA ILE A 87 -6.84 -6.82 13.65
C ILE A 87 -6.81 -6.64 15.17
N SER A 88 -5.67 -6.95 15.79
CA SER A 88 -5.53 -6.91 17.25
C SER A 88 -5.90 -5.53 17.82
N GLY A 89 -6.84 -5.51 18.77
CA GLY A 89 -7.31 -4.30 19.46
C GLY A 89 -8.20 -3.37 18.60
N GLN A 90 -8.53 -3.74 17.35
CA GLN A 90 -9.27 -2.85 16.45
C GLN A 90 -10.59 -3.47 15.95
N GLY A 91 -10.62 -4.76 15.68
CA GLY A 91 -11.84 -5.44 15.24
C GLY A 91 -11.61 -6.41 14.08
N LYS A 92 -12.71 -6.74 13.40
CA LYS A 92 -12.75 -7.72 12.31
C LYS A 92 -13.19 -7.06 11.02
N ILE A 93 -12.57 -7.47 9.92
CA ILE A 93 -12.95 -7.02 8.58
C ILE A 93 -12.93 -8.20 7.61
N ILE A 94 -13.74 -8.13 6.55
CA ILE A 94 -13.75 -9.11 5.47
C ILE A 94 -13.13 -8.46 4.24
N ILE A 95 -11.97 -8.95 3.83
CA ILE A 95 -11.29 -8.47 2.63
C ILE A 95 -11.69 -9.41 1.48
N PRO A 96 -12.19 -8.89 0.33
CA PRO A 96 -12.69 -9.69 -0.78
C PRO A 96 -11.54 -10.30 -1.60
N LYS A 97 -10.66 -11.01 -0.91
CA LYS A 97 -9.54 -11.78 -1.47
C LYS A 97 -9.44 -13.10 -0.75
N THR A 98 -9.16 -14.16 -1.50
CA THR A 98 -9.05 -15.51 -0.97
C THR A 98 -7.78 -16.20 -1.46
N SER A 99 -7.36 -17.23 -0.73
CA SER A 99 -6.30 -18.14 -1.13
C SER A 99 -6.62 -19.54 -0.62
N ASP A 100 -6.39 -20.55 -1.43
CA ASP A 100 -6.63 -21.96 -1.07
C ASP A 100 -5.71 -22.47 0.05
N ASN A 101 -4.61 -21.74 0.31
CA ASN A 101 -3.58 -22.12 1.28
C ASN A 101 -3.72 -21.42 2.63
N VAL A 102 -4.90 -20.90 2.96
CA VAL A 102 -5.12 -20.13 4.19
C VAL A 102 -6.14 -20.79 5.09
N SER A 103 -5.79 -20.92 6.35
CA SER A 103 -6.60 -21.55 7.39
C SER A 103 -6.86 -20.59 8.56
N ALA A 104 -7.95 -20.84 9.30
CA ALA A 104 -8.22 -20.08 10.51
C ALA A 104 -7.06 -20.18 11.51
N GLY A 105 -6.66 -19.03 12.06
CA GLY A 105 -5.52 -18.89 12.97
C GLY A 105 -4.21 -18.49 12.30
N ASP A 106 -4.12 -18.52 10.97
CA ASP A 106 -2.93 -18.09 10.25
C ASP A 106 -2.67 -16.59 10.43
N SER A 107 -1.39 -16.24 10.49
CA SER A 107 -0.96 -14.85 10.53
C SER A 107 -0.82 -14.29 9.13
N LEU A 108 -1.48 -13.16 8.88
CA LEU A 108 -1.40 -12.42 7.62
C LEU A 108 -0.97 -10.98 7.87
N LYS A 109 -0.55 -10.31 6.80
CA LYS A 109 -0.44 -8.85 6.79
C LYS A 109 -1.43 -8.26 5.80
N ILE A 110 -2.20 -7.28 6.26
CA ILE A 110 -3.02 -6.44 5.41
C ILE A 110 -2.14 -5.34 4.86
N GLY A 111 -2.11 -5.17 3.54
CA GLY A 111 -1.49 -4.02 2.87
C GLY A 111 -2.55 -3.06 2.38
N ILE A 112 -2.42 -1.78 2.74
CA ILE A 112 -3.32 -0.73 2.25
C ILE A 112 -2.55 0.56 1.97
N ARG A 113 -2.82 1.18 0.83
CA ARG A 113 -2.21 2.45 0.46
C ARG A 113 -2.79 3.60 1.29
N PRO A 114 -1.99 4.64 1.60
CA PRO A 114 -2.43 5.79 2.40
C PRO A 114 -3.70 6.48 1.88
N GLU A 115 -3.85 6.58 0.55
CA GLU A 115 -5.00 7.20 -0.11
C GLU A 115 -6.29 6.37 -0.09
N HIS A 116 -6.18 5.08 0.25
CA HIS A 116 -7.33 4.17 0.36
C HIS A 116 -7.85 4.02 1.79
N ILE A 117 -7.31 4.81 2.72
CA ILE A 117 -7.80 4.91 4.11
C ILE A 117 -8.68 6.15 4.22
N LEU A 118 -9.92 5.96 4.64
CA LEU A 118 -10.92 7.01 4.74
C LEU A 118 -11.10 7.45 6.20
N ILE A 119 -11.15 8.76 6.42
CA ILE A 119 -11.45 9.32 7.74
C ILE A 119 -12.96 9.40 7.89
N ASN A 120 -13.49 8.92 9.03
CA ASN A 120 -14.91 8.91 9.36
C ASN A 120 -15.80 8.21 8.31
N GLY A 121 -15.29 7.16 7.67
CA GLY A 121 -16.08 6.31 6.79
C GLY A 121 -17.15 5.52 7.54
N THR A 122 -18.04 4.85 6.80
CA THR A 122 -19.21 4.15 7.36
C THR A 122 -18.83 2.87 8.12
N GLU A 123 -17.84 2.15 7.66
CA GLU A 123 -17.37 0.89 8.27
C GLU A 123 -16.06 1.14 9.03
N LYS A 124 -16.19 1.54 10.28
CA LYS A 124 -15.05 1.81 11.15
C LYS A 124 -14.30 0.53 11.45
N CYS A 125 -13.02 0.49 11.13
CA CYS A 125 -12.17 -0.67 11.36
C CYS A 125 -10.89 -0.35 12.11
N TRP A 126 -10.60 0.94 12.35
CA TRP A 126 -9.41 1.38 13.08
C TRP A 126 -9.68 2.69 13.82
N GLU A 127 -9.21 2.78 15.05
CA GLU A 127 -9.19 4.03 15.82
C GLU A 127 -7.77 4.32 16.29
N SER A 128 -7.30 5.53 16.05
CA SER A 128 -5.96 5.92 16.45
C SER A 128 -5.79 7.44 16.52
N LYS A 129 -4.76 7.84 17.26
CA LYS A 129 -4.41 9.24 17.50
C LYS A 129 -3.38 9.73 16.47
N VAL A 130 -3.60 10.93 15.96
CA VAL A 130 -2.65 11.61 15.07
C VAL A 130 -1.50 12.20 15.91
N PHE A 131 -0.26 11.88 15.57
CA PHE A 131 0.92 12.41 16.25
C PHE A 131 1.80 13.31 15.37
N VAL A 132 1.71 13.18 14.03
CA VAL A 132 2.39 14.07 13.07
C VAL A 132 1.49 14.35 11.89
N ILE A 133 1.62 15.54 11.31
CA ILE A 133 0.91 15.97 10.09
C ILE A 133 1.92 16.64 9.16
N GLU A 134 1.93 16.20 7.90
CA GLU A 134 2.70 16.81 6.81
C GLU A 134 1.76 17.41 5.78
N LYS A 135 1.78 18.73 5.59
CA LYS A 135 0.95 19.43 4.60
C LYS A 135 1.80 19.80 3.39
N LEU A 136 1.50 19.20 2.24
CA LEU A 136 2.22 19.44 0.98
C LEU A 136 1.44 20.34 0.00
N GLY A 137 0.38 21.00 0.47
CA GLY A 137 -0.46 21.88 -0.35
C GLY A 137 -1.58 21.10 -1.07
N SER A 138 -1.26 20.22 -2.00
CA SER A 138 -2.25 19.39 -2.72
C SER A 138 -2.75 18.20 -1.90
N SER A 139 -1.97 17.73 -0.94
CA SER A 139 -2.29 16.61 -0.06
C SER A 139 -1.77 16.85 1.34
N THR A 140 -2.37 16.17 2.31
CA THR A 140 -1.92 16.14 3.71
C THR A 140 -1.72 14.68 4.09
N PHE A 141 -0.55 14.36 4.69
CA PHE A 141 -0.28 13.06 5.27
C PHE A 141 -0.42 13.13 6.78
N LEU A 142 -1.21 12.21 7.31
CA LEU A 142 -1.43 12.05 8.74
C LEU A 142 -0.71 10.78 9.19
N TYR A 143 0.10 10.92 10.23
CA TYR A 143 0.79 9.79 10.85
C TYR A 143 0.09 9.48 12.17
N LEU A 144 -0.45 8.25 12.26
CA LEU A 144 -1.23 7.79 13.39
C LEU A 144 -0.48 6.72 14.18
N GLU A 145 -0.73 6.70 15.49
CA GLU A 145 -0.13 5.73 16.40
C GLU A 145 -0.53 4.30 16.01
N LYS A 146 0.45 3.44 15.84
CA LYS A 146 0.33 2.01 15.59
C LYS A 146 1.57 1.32 16.15
N GLU A 147 1.41 0.11 16.66
CA GLU A 147 2.57 -0.71 17.05
C GLU A 147 3.50 -0.94 15.86
N GLY A 148 4.78 -0.69 16.06
CA GLY A 148 5.81 -0.71 15.01
C GLY A 148 5.84 0.57 14.19
N GLU A 149 5.71 0.47 12.86
CA GLU A 149 5.68 1.63 11.98
C GLU A 149 4.32 2.35 12.06
N PRO A 150 4.29 3.71 11.98
CA PRO A 150 3.05 4.46 12.01
C PRO A 150 2.11 4.09 10.85
N LEU A 151 0.80 4.23 11.10
CA LEU A 151 -0.19 4.19 10.04
C LEU A 151 -0.22 5.55 9.34
N VAL A 152 -0.01 5.56 8.03
CA VAL A 152 -0.02 6.78 7.22
C VAL A 152 -1.33 6.87 6.47
N VAL A 153 -2.01 8.01 6.59
CA VAL A 153 -3.26 8.31 5.87
C VAL A 153 -3.03 9.53 4.99
N GLN A 154 -3.39 9.43 3.72
CA GLN A 154 -3.40 10.57 2.81
C GLN A 154 -4.80 11.16 2.73
N THR A 155 -4.89 12.48 2.86
CA THR A 155 -6.13 13.23 2.71
C THR A 155 -5.91 14.49 1.88
N ASP A 156 -6.98 15.20 1.60
CA ASP A 156 -6.96 16.47 0.88
C ASP A 156 -6.03 17.49 1.56
N GLY A 157 -5.41 18.37 0.76
CA GLY A 157 -4.50 19.41 1.25
C GLY A 157 -5.15 20.41 2.21
N ALA A 158 -6.48 20.57 2.13
CA ALA A 158 -7.27 21.46 3.01
C ALA A 158 -7.75 20.75 4.29
N SER A 159 -7.23 19.59 4.62
CA SER A 159 -7.58 18.84 5.85
C SER A 159 -7.52 19.70 7.09
N LYS A 160 -8.57 19.61 7.92
CA LYS A 160 -8.72 20.33 9.20
C LYS A 160 -8.28 19.51 10.41
N VAL A 161 -7.75 18.31 10.18
CA VAL A 161 -7.24 17.44 11.24
C VAL A 161 -6.05 18.09 11.93
N ASN A 162 -5.98 17.95 13.25
CA ASN A 162 -4.91 18.47 14.09
C ASN A 162 -4.13 17.33 14.76
N VAL A 163 -2.88 17.62 15.12
CA VAL A 163 -2.10 16.71 15.98
C VAL A 163 -2.81 16.57 17.32
N GLY A 164 -2.96 15.33 17.76
CA GLY A 164 -3.69 14.97 18.98
C GLY A 164 -5.13 14.51 18.76
N ASP A 165 -5.69 14.72 17.56
CA ASP A 165 -7.04 14.23 17.24
C ASP A 165 -7.07 12.70 17.20
N ASN A 166 -8.14 12.11 17.78
CA ASN A 166 -8.45 10.70 17.60
C ASN A 166 -9.33 10.54 16.36
N LEU A 167 -8.87 9.74 15.43
CA LEU A 167 -9.56 9.48 14.18
C LEU A 167 -10.14 8.08 14.13
N SER A 168 -11.34 7.99 13.63
CA SER A 168 -11.97 6.73 13.26
C SER A 168 -11.79 6.53 11.76
N LEU A 169 -11.17 5.42 11.38
CA LEU A 169 -10.78 5.13 10.01
C LEU A 169 -11.58 3.96 9.44
N SER A 170 -11.80 4.01 8.14
CA SER A 170 -12.31 2.91 7.33
C SER A 170 -11.32 2.59 6.22
N PHE A 171 -11.26 1.34 5.80
CA PHE A 171 -10.43 0.91 4.67
C PHE A 171 -11.30 0.67 3.44
N ASP A 172 -10.83 1.09 2.27
CA ASP A 172 -11.39 0.60 1.01
C ASP A 172 -10.99 -0.88 0.85
N LEU A 173 -11.88 -1.77 1.24
CA LEU A 173 -11.62 -3.21 1.31
C LEU A 173 -11.26 -3.81 -0.05
N ASN A 174 -11.77 -3.22 -1.16
CA ASN A 174 -11.42 -3.65 -2.52
C ASN A 174 -9.99 -3.29 -2.91
N LYS A 175 -9.37 -2.34 -2.19
CA LYS A 175 -7.99 -1.88 -2.39
C LYS A 175 -7.02 -2.46 -1.36
N CYS A 176 -7.53 -3.26 -0.44
CA CYS A 176 -6.68 -4.00 0.49
C CYS A 176 -5.98 -5.15 -0.23
N HIS A 177 -4.77 -5.44 0.20
CA HIS A 177 -3.99 -6.62 -0.16
C HIS A 177 -3.84 -7.51 1.06
N LEU A 178 -3.74 -8.81 0.84
CA LEU A 178 -3.37 -9.77 1.88
C LEU A 178 -2.05 -10.41 1.50
N PHE A 179 -1.15 -10.50 2.46
CA PHE A 179 0.14 -11.16 2.30
C PHE A 179 0.25 -12.28 3.32
N ASP A 180 0.65 -13.45 2.85
CA ASP A 180 0.84 -14.64 3.66
C ASP A 180 2.11 -14.59 4.54
N SER A 181 2.37 -15.66 5.28
CA SER A 181 3.57 -15.80 6.13
C SER A 181 4.88 -15.82 5.32
N ASN A 182 4.82 -16.11 4.01
CA ASN A 182 5.95 -16.04 3.09
C ASN A 182 6.09 -14.66 2.43
N ASN A 183 5.28 -13.69 2.85
CA ASN A 183 5.17 -12.35 2.28
C ASN A 183 4.65 -12.33 0.82
N LEU A 184 3.98 -13.35 0.34
CA LEU A 184 3.37 -13.41 -0.98
C LEU A 184 1.93 -12.87 -0.94
N ALA A 185 1.57 -12.10 -1.97
CA ALA A 185 0.23 -11.54 -2.07
C ALA A 185 -0.80 -12.60 -2.49
N PHE A 186 -2.01 -12.51 -1.93
CA PHE A 186 -3.18 -13.22 -2.42
C PHE A 186 -3.55 -12.70 -3.82
N LYS A 187 -3.92 -13.61 -4.69
CA LYS A 187 -4.34 -13.30 -6.07
C LYS A 187 -5.83 -12.98 -6.15
#